data_a89ce7542619571b5a60cea8e382a098
#
_entry.id   a89ce7542619571b5a60cea8e382a098
#
_cell.length_a   1.000
_cell.length_b   1.000
_cell.length_c   1.000
_cell.angle_alpha   90.00
_cell.angle_beta   90.00
_cell.angle_gamma   90.00
#
_symmetry.space_group_name_H-M   'P 1'
#
loop_
_entity.id
_entity.type
_entity.pdbx_description
1 polymer ?
#
loop_
_entity_poly.entity_id
_entity_poly.type
_entity_poly.pdbx_seq_one_letter_code
_entity_poly.pdbx_strand_id
1 'polypeptide(L)'
;MLVAVGALVWLLESRGIAPRTLGPYLERRAEGHNPLIISVGQQLNALLTRLDRGRAPDALPIVLWAGAAATPDQKVAATTVLVGTPEQLVDAIQQARPGDVISLLPGTYLFDSESIPVTQPGRADAPITVRAAQAGTVFLEFNMLEGFHVRAPWWIFENLHIRGVCPEHSSCEHAFHVVGEASHFVARNNTLVDFNAHFKINGEGAQPDNGLIADNTIVNNSVRRTSNPVTSIDLVGASNWVIRGNLIRDFIKGEGDQTSYGGFAKGAGKDNRFIANTVLCEYTLRGVPGRRVGLSLGGGGTNAASCRDGRCIVEQEGGVLESNLIAYCSDDGIYLNRASQSVIRYNSLIDTAGILLHFAETSADLDGNLVDGPVSVRGGGIMRDHGNVFTRVSKLYLGWHPVRSLFEDAGMFDLSWKKSPPLQDKSEANVADLCASSRPATPRFGAFENFQACLGKR
;
A
#
# COMPACT_ATOMS: atom_id res chain seq x y z
N MET A 1 -15.32 -11.85 -39.98
CA MET A 1 -15.11 -10.73 -39.02
C MET A 1 -15.59 -11.07 -37.60
N LEU A 2 -16.86 -11.43 -37.37
CA LEU A 2 -17.42 -11.74 -36.03
C LEU A 2 -16.67 -12.87 -35.30
N VAL A 3 -16.29 -13.96 -36.00
CA VAL A 3 -15.52 -15.08 -35.40
C VAL A 3 -14.13 -14.65 -34.93
N ALA A 4 -13.45 -13.79 -35.68
CA ALA A 4 -12.13 -13.29 -35.31
C ALA A 4 -12.20 -12.35 -34.08
N VAL A 5 -13.23 -11.51 -34.00
CA VAL A 5 -13.47 -10.65 -32.82
C VAL A 5 -13.80 -11.51 -31.61
N GLY A 6 -14.66 -12.53 -31.75
CA GLY A 6 -14.98 -13.45 -30.65
C GLY A 6 -13.74 -14.22 -30.14
N ALA A 7 -12.91 -14.70 -31.04
CA ALA A 7 -11.65 -15.38 -30.67
C ALA A 7 -10.68 -14.44 -29.94
N LEU A 8 -10.56 -13.18 -30.38
CA LEU A 8 -9.72 -12.19 -29.72
C LEU A 8 -10.23 -11.88 -28.32
N VAL A 9 -11.54 -11.63 -28.15
CA VAL A 9 -12.14 -11.37 -26.84
C VAL A 9 -11.94 -12.57 -25.90
N TRP A 10 -12.14 -13.79 -26.40
CA TRP A 10 -11.88 -15.01 -25.63
C TRP A 10 -10.41 -15.12 -25.20
N LEU A 11 -9.47 -14.81 -26.09
CA LEU A 11 -8.03 -14.80 -25.77
C LEU A 11 -7.70 -13.77 -24.69
N LEU A 12 -8.23 -12.56 -24.80
CA LEU A 12 -8.01 -11.51 -23.82
C LEU A 12 -8.63 -11.87 -22.45
N GLU A 13 -9.84 -12.45 -22.47
CA GLU A 13 -10.50 -12.96 -21.25
C GLU A 13 -9.68 -14.08 -20.59
N SER A 14 -9.24 -15.08 -21.35
CA SER A 14 -8.48 -16.22 -20.84
C SER A 14 -7.09 -15.85 -20.29
N ARG A 15 -6.56 -14.71 -20.72
CA ARG A 15 -5.28 -14.17 -20.25
C ARG A 15 -5.45 -13.06 -19.20
N GLY A 16 -6.68 -12.68 -18.87
CA GLY A 16 -6.98 -11.60 -17.95
C GLY A 16 -6.37 -10.25 -18.37
N ILE A 17 -6.31 -9.96 -19.67
CA ILE A 17 -5.71 -8.73 -20.21
C ILE A 17 -6.77 -7.63 -20.26
N ALA A 18 -6.77 -6.75 -19.26
CA ALA A 18 -7.68 -5.62 -19.19
C ALA A 18 -7.30 -4.52 -20.22
N PRO A 19 -8.26 -3.68 -20.68
CA PRO A 19 -7.99 -2.59 -21.61
C PRO A 19 -6.91 -1.63 -21.10
N ARG A 20 -6.91 -1.29 -19.81
CA ARG A 20 -5.90 -0.40 -19.16
C ARG A 20 -4.48 -0.94 -19.18
N THR A 21 -4.30 -2.26 -19.28
CA THR A 21 -2.97 -2.88 -19.40
C THR A 21 -2.56 -3.07 -20.86
N LEU A 22 -3.52 -3.32 -21.76
CA LEU A 22 -3.25 -3.47 -23.19
C LEU A 22 -2.90 -2.12 -23.86
N GLY A 23 -3.61 -1.05 -23.51
CA GLY A 23 -3.41 0.28 -24.12
C GLY A 23 -1.97 0.77 -24.03
N PRO A 24 -1.38 0.92 -22.83
CA PRO A 24 0.00 1.34 -22.64
C PRO A 24 1.03 0.38 -23.28
N TYR A 25 0.72 -0.92 -23.34
CA TYR A 25 1.57 -1.89 -24.02
C TYR A 25 1.62 -1.62 -25.53
N LEU A 26 0.48 -1.37 -26.17
CA LEU A 26 0.40 -1.08 -27.61
C LEU A 26 1.10 0.26 -27.93
N GLU A 27 0.92 1.27 -27.12
CA GLU A 27 1.61 2.56 -27.28
C GLU A 27 3.14 2.39 -27.25
N ARG A 28 3.68 1.74 -26.22
CA ARG A 28 5.12 1.46 -26.13
C ARG A 28 5.66 0.63 -27.32
N ARG A 29 4.84 -0.30 -27.84
CA ARG A 29 5.22 -1.08 -29.03
C ARG A 29 5.21 -0.25 -30.30
N ALA A 30 4.43 0.82 -30.36
CA ALA A 30 4.41 1.76 -31.48
C ALA A 30 5.60 2.75 -31.46
N GLU A 31 6.25 2.94 -30.32
CA GLU A 31 7.43 3.80 -30.17
C GLU A 31 8.56 3.33 -31.12
N GLY A 32 9.29 4.29 -31.69
CA GLY A 32 10.37 4.01 -32.62
C GLY A 32 9.93 3.67 -34.06
N HIS A 33 8.62 3.62 -34.35
CA HIS A 33 8.10 3.44 -35.71
C HIS A 33 7.81 4.79 -36.39
N ASN A 34 7.17 4.77 -37.55
CA ASN A 34 6.78 5.99 -38.25
C ASN A 34 5.66 6.75 -37.50
N PRO A 35 5.47 8.06 -37.75
CA PRO A 35 4.51 8.90 -37.03
C PRO A 35 3.06 8.38 -37.07
N LEU A 36 2.65 7.71 -38.14
CA LEU A 36 1.30 7.14 -38.25
C LEU A 36 1.09 5.99 -37.25
N ILE A 37 2.06 5.07 -37.14
CA ILE A 37 1.99 3.94 -36.20
C ILE A 37 2.00 4.46 -34.76
N ILE A 38 2.83 5.44 -34.45
CA ILE A 38 2.87 6.11 -33.13
C ILE A 38 1.50 6.73 -32.80
N SER A 39 0.92 7.49 -33.73
CA SER A 39 -0.39 8.11 -33.53
C SER A 39 -1.51 7.08 -33.30
N VAL A 40 -1.49 5.99 -34.08
CA VAL A 40 -2.46 4.88 -33.87
C VAL A 40 -2.29 4.25 -32.50
N GLY A 41 -1.05 3.98 -32.07
CA GLY A 41 -0.76 3.44 -30.73
C GLY A 41 -1.29 4.34 -29.61
N GLN A 42 -1.06 5.63 -29.69
CA GLN A 42 -1.56 6.63 -28.73
C GLN A 42 -3.09 6.69 -28.70
N GLN A 43 -3.74 6.71 -29.86
CA GLN A 43 -5.20 6.73 -29.96
C GLN A 43 -5.83 5.47 -29.38
N LEU A 44 -5.25 4.30 -29.64
CA LEU A 44 -5.69 3.02 -29.07
C LEU A 44 -5.50 3.00 -27.55
N ASN A 45 -4.37 3.48 -27.03
CA ASN A 45 -4.17 3.61 -25.59
C ASN A 45 -5.22 4.53 -24.95
N ALA A 46 -5.45 5.70 -25.52
CA ALA A 46 -6.45 6.66 -25.03
C ALA A 46 -7.86 6.05 -25.02
N LEU A 47 -8.24 5.33 -26.09
CA LEU A 47 -9.54 4.66 -26.19
C LEU A 47 -9.67 3.55 -25.13
N LEU A 48 -8.71 2.65 -25.06
CA LEU A 48 -8.74 1.49 -24.15
C LEU A 48 -8.72 1.95 -22.68
N THR A 49 -7.91 2.93 -22.36
CA THR A 49 -7.87 3.54 -21.03
C THR A 49 -9.22 4.16 -20.67
N ARG A 50 -9.85 4.90 -21.59
CA ARG A 50 -11.17 5.51 -21.38
C ARG A 50 -12.28 4.50 -21.16
N LEU A 51 -12.21 3.32 -21.81
CA LEU A 51 -13.21 2.26 -21.63
C LEU A 51 -13.13 1.64 -20.24
N ASP A 52 -11.94 1.57 -19.66
CA ASP A 52 -11.67 0.81 -18.43
C ASP A 52 -11.56 1.72 -17.20
N ARG A 53 -10.78 2.82 -17.29
CA ARG A 53 -10.56 3.69 -16.13
C ARG A 53 -11.72 4.67 -15.90
N GLY A 54 -12.10 4.81 -14.64
CA GLY A 54 -13.09 5.78 -14.20
C GLY A 54 -12.54 7.22 -14.20
N ARG A 55 -13.46 8.19 -14.04
CA ARG A 55 -13.07 9.56 -13.68
C ARG A 55 -12.38 9.58 -12.32
N ALA A 56 -11.43 10.48 -12.15
CA ALA A 56 -10.91 10.85 -10.85
C ALA A 56 -11.76 11.95 -10.24
N PRO A 57 -11.98 11.94 -8.95
CA PRO A 57 -12.45 13.14 -8.28
C PRO A 57 -11.36 14.22 -8.33
N ASP A 58 -11.77 15.47 -8.56
CA ASP A 58 -10.86 16.62 -8.57
C ASP A 58 -10.31 16.93 -7.16
N ALA A 59 -11.03 16.51 -6.12
CA ALA A 59 -10.62 16.53 -4.72
C ALA A 59 -11.40 15.47 -3.93
N LEU A 60 -10.81 14.90 -2.85
CA LEU A 60 -11.60 14.11 -1.90
C LEU A 60 -12.46 15.06 -1.05
N PRO A 61 -13.78 15.03 -1.20
CA PRO A 61 -14.67 15.76 -0.31
C PRO A 61 -14.81 15.05 1.06
N ILE A 62 -14.10 13.96 1.29
CA ILE A 62 -14.43 12.98 2.32
C ILE A 62 -13.24 12.82 3.26
N VAL A 63 -13.45 13.10 4.55
CA VAL A 63 -12.53 12.70 5.61
C VAL A 63 -12.71 11.21 5.83
N LEU A 64 -11.75 10.43 5.38
CA LEU A 64 -11.73 8.99 5.58
C LEU A 64 -11.38 8.69 7.05
N TRP A 65 -11.95 7.62 7.58
CA TRP A 65 -11.62 7.08 8.91
C TRP A 65 -10.19 6.47 8.96
N ALA A 66 -9.57 6.15 7.80
CA ALA A 66 -8.22 5.61 7.68
C ALA A 66 -7.16 6.72 7.77
N GLY A 67 -6.01 6.36 8.32
CA GLY A 67 -4.86 7.25 8.45
C GLY A 67 -4.73 7.88 9.84
N ALA A 68 -3.87 8.88 9.98
CA ALA A 68 -3.59 9.53 11.24
C ALA A 68 -4.79 10.36 11.74
N ALA A 69 -5.10 10.22 13.04
CA ALA A 69 -6.15 10.97 13.72
C ALA A 69 -5.61 12.22 14.40
N ALA A 70 -6.44 13.27 14.50
CA ALA A 70 -6.04 14.55 15.07
C ALA A 70 -5.77 14.53 16.59
N THR A 71 -6.35 13.59 17.32
CA THR A 71 -6.27 13.53 18.80
C THR A 71 -6.23 12.09 19.30
N PRO A 72 -5.07 11.53 19.61
CA PRO A 72 -5.00 10.31 20.39
C PRO A 72 -5.00 10.61 21.87
N ASP A 73 -5.67 9.76 22.66
CA ASP A 73 -5.57 9.74 24.12
C ASP A 73 -4.11 9.56 24.56
N GLN A 74 -3.54 10.54 25.22
CA GLN A 74 -2.17 10.48 25.71
C GLN A 74 -2.16 10.10 27.19
N LYS A 75 -1.73 8.86 27.49
CA LYS A 75 -1.32 8.53 28.86
C LYS A 75 0.04 9.18 29.14
N VAL A 76 0.10 10.00 30.20
CA VAL A 76 1.36 10.55 30.68
C VAL A 76 2.21 9.40 31.23
N ALA A 77 3.40 9.20 30.68
CA ALA A 77 4.34 8.19 31.15
C ALA A 77 5.16 8.70 32.35
N ALA A 78 5.61 7.77 33.19
CA ALA A 78 6.36 8.10 34.40
C ALA A 78 7.72 8.75 34.12
N THR A 79 8.34 8.46 32.95
CA THR A 79 9.63 9.00 32.54
C THR A 79 9.48 9.72 31.20
N THR A 80 9.30 11.03 31.22
CA THR A 80 9.17 11.85 30.02
C THR A 80 10.36 12.77 29.85
N VAL A 81 11.07 12.66 28.74
CA VAL A 81 12.13 13.57 28.30
C VAL A 81 11.53 14.56 27.31
N LEU A 82 11.50 15.84 27.65
CA LEU A 82 11.03 16.91 26.75
C LEU A 82 12.17 17.41 25.88
N VAL A 83 11.92 17.48 24.57
CA VAL A 83 12.90 17.95 23.57
C VAL A 83 12.30 19.08 22.72
N GLY A 84 13.06 20.12 22.47
CA GLY A 84 12.64 21.32 21.73
C GLY A 84 13.51 21.65 20.52
N THR A 85 14.61 20.90 20.29
CA THR A 85 15.48 21.09 19.12
C THR A 85 15.87 19.76 18.46
N PRO A 86 16.32 19.77 17.18
CA PRO A 86 16.81 18.57 16.52
C PRO A 86 17.94 17.86 17.28
N GLU A 87 18.92 18.61 17.82
CA GLU A 87 20.06 18.08 18.56
C GLU A 87 19.60 17.38 19.85
N GLN A 88 18.68 18.01 20.58
CA GLN A 88 18.09 17.39 21.78
C GLN A 88 17.36 16.10 21.48
N LEU A 89 16.67 15.99 20.31
CA LEU A 89 16.04 14.75 19.89
C LEU A 89 17.08 13.66 19.64
N VAL A 90 18.13 13.96 18.89
CA VAL A 90 19.22 13.00 18.60
C VAL A 90 19.89 12.54 19.89
N ASP A 91 20.24 13.46 20.79
CA ASP A 91 20.84 13.14 22.08
C ASP A 91 19.92 12.28 22.95
N ALA A 92 18.63 12.60 22.99
CA ALA A 92 17.64 11.83 23.75
C ALA A 92 17.49 10.41 23.20
N ILE A 93 17.49 10.23 21.88
CA ILE A 93 17.44 8.91 21.24
C ILE A 93 18.71 8.10 21.57
N GLN A 94 19.88 8.71 21.48
CA GLN A 94 21.16 8.04 21.74
C GLN A 94 21.33 7.62 23.20
N GLN A 95 20.72 8.36 24.13
CA GLN A 95 20.81 8.12 25.59
C GLN A 95 19.59 7.38 26.15
N ALA A 96 18.62 7.04 25.31
CA ALA A 96 17.36 6.46 25.71
C ALA A 96 17.52 5.14 26.48
N ARG A 97 16.67 4.93 27.46
CA ARG A 97 16.59 3.72 28.29
C ARG A 97 15.22 3.06 28.11
N PRO A 98 15.12 1.76 28.36
CA PRO A 98 13.83 1.10 28.33
C PRO A 98 12.77 1.81 29.19
N GLY A 99 11.63 2.13 28.58
CA GLY A 99 10.51 2.83 29.22
C GLY A 99 10.53 4.37 29.06
N ASP A 100 11.57 4.95 28.49
CA ASP A 100 11.62 6.38 28.24
C ASP A 100 10.58 6.81 27.18
N VAL A 101 9.99 7.99 27.43
CA VAL A 101 9.12 8.66 26.48
C VAL A 101 9.75 10.00 26.09
N ILE A 102 10.26 10.08 24.87
CA ILE A 102 10.82 11.28 24.28
C ILE A 102 9.68 12.08 23.65
N SER A 103 9.29 13.18 24.29
CA SER A 103 8.17 14.02 23.86
C SER A 103 8.67 15.32 23.24
N LEU A 104 8.37 15.50 21.94
CA LEU A 104 8.74 16.71 21.20
C LEU A 104 7.76 17.84 21.51
N LEU A 105 8.29 19.01 21.86
CA LEU A 105 7.52 20.24 22.02
C LEU A 105 7.01 20.74 20.66
N PRO A 106 5.91 21.51 20.61
CA PRO A 106 5.41 22.10 19.37
C PRO A 106 6.51 22.86 18.60
N GLY A 107 6.65 22.59 17.32
CA GLY A 107 7.67 23.23 16.48
C GLY A 107 8.00 22.46 15.20
N THR A 108 8.86 23.07 14.39
CA THR A 108 9.45 22.45 13.20
C THR A 108 10.91 22.12 13.47
N TYR A 109 11.29 20.88 13.21
CA TYR A 109 12.61 20.33 13.46
C TYR A 109 13.23 19.95 12.12
N LEU A 110 14.21 20.72 11.65
CA LEU A 110 14.93 20.44 10.40
C LEU A 110 16.16 19.57 10.70
N PHE A 111 16.28 18.47 9.98
CA PHE A 111 17.44 17.58 10.02
C PHE A 111 18.13 17.61 8.65
N ASP A 112 19.43 17.85 8.67
CA ASP A 112 20.29 17.90 7.49
C ASP A 112 21.56 17.11 7.78
N SER A 113 21.44 15.77 7.78
CA SER A 113 22.48 14.82 8.11
C SER A 113 22.30 13.54 7.27
N GLU A 114 23.08 12.50 7.52
CA GLU A 114 22.92 11.23 6.78
C GLU A 114 21.70 10.43 7.29
N SER A 115 21.54 10.30 8.61
CA SER A 115 20.42 9.61 9.26
C SER A 115 20.36 9.92 10.76
N ILE A 116 19.27 9.54 11.42
CA ILE A 116 19.12 9.55 12.89
C ILE A 116 19.25 8.10 13.38
N PRO A 117 20.41 7.71 13.95
CA PRO A 117 20.62 6.34 14.41
C PRO A 117 19.82 6.02 15.68
N VAL A 118 19.08 4.93 15.66
CA VAL A 118 18.24 4.44 16.76
C VAL A 118 18.78 3.07 17.19
N THR A 119 19.67 3.05 18.18
CA THR A 119 20.48 1.89 18.55
C THR A 119 20.27 1.38 19.96
N GLN A 120 19.58 2.14 20.82
CA GLN A 120 19.31 1.72 22.20
C GLN A 120 18.14 0.73 22.25
N PRO A 121 18.27 -0.44 22.86
CA PRO A 121 17.16 -1.40 22.88
C PRO A 121 16.12 -1.04 23.95
N GLY A 122 14.85 -1.04 23.55
CA GLY A 122 13.74 -1.10 24.48
C GLY A 122 13.51 -2.54 24.97
N ARG A 123 12.40 -2.80 25.68
CA ARG A 123 11.94 -4.10 26.13
C ARG A 123 10.43 -4.24 25.98
N ALA A 124 9.94 -5.47 25.96
CA ALA A 124 8.52 -5.77 25.80
C ALA A 124 7.63 -5.10 26.88
N ASP A 125 8.11 -5.05 28.09
CA ASP A 125 7.45 -4.42 29.24
C ASP A 125 7.77 -2.91 29.40
N ALA A 126 8.76 -2.42 28.64
CA ALA A 126 9.27 -1.05 28.72
C ALA A 126 9.78 -0.57 27.33
N PRO A 127 8.90 -0.40 26.33
CA PRO A 127 9.31 0.13 25.02
C PRO A 127 9.75 1.60 25.16
N ILE A 128 10.63 2.03 24.24
CA ILE A 128 11.03 3.43 24.13
C ILE A 128 10.09 4.11 23.13
N THR A 129 9.58 5.29 23.46
CA THR A 129 8.60 5.99 22.64
C THR A 129 9.12 7.37 22.23
N VAL A 130 9.01 7.71 20.94
CA VAL A 130 9.17 9.07 20.41
C VAL A 130 7.81 9.56 19.97
N ARG A 131 7.37 10.72 20.49
CA ARG A 131 6.06 11.27 20.16
C ARG A 131 6.00 12.79 20.18
N ALA A 132 4.99 13.37 19.56
CA ALA A 132 4.63 14.76 19.80
C ALA A 132 4.04 14.92 21.21
N ALA A 133 4.42 15.94 21.93
CA ALA A 133 3.77 16.31 23.21
C ALA A 133 2.29 16.67 23.00
N GLN A 134 1.99 17.28 21.84
CA GLN A 134 0.64 17.57 21.37
C GLN A 134 0.51 17.14 19.90
N ALA A 135 -0.43 16.28 19.59
CA ALA A 135 -0.65 15.80 18.24
C ALA A 135 -0.94 16.94 17.26
N GLY A 136 -0.38 16.87 16.04
CA GLY A 136 -0.57 17.89 15.00
C GLY A 136 0.27 19.16 15.14
N THR A 137 1.15 19.25 16.14
CA THR A 137 1.97 20.46 16.39
C THR A 137 3.47 20.26 16.15
N VAL A 138 3.91 19.04 15.86
CA VAL A 138 5.32 18.68 15.66
C VAL A 138 5.55 18.28 14.21
N PHE A 139 6.46 19.00 13.55
CA PHE A 139 6.82 18.78 12.15
C PHE A 139 8.32 18.46 12.06
N LEU A 140 8.64 17.24 11.65
CA LEU A 140 10.02 16.82 11.38
C LEU A 140 10.26 16.95 9.89
N GLU A 141 11.20 17.79 9.49
CA GLU A 141 11.61 18.00 8.10
C GLU A 141 12.98 17.34 7.85
N PHE A 142 13.01 16.38 6.94
CA PHE A 142 14.20 15.59 6.64
C PHE A 142 14.78 16.00 5.28
N ASN A 143 15.93 16.66 5.29
CA ASN A 143 16.80 16.83 4.12
C ASN A 143 17.93 15.80 4.21
N MET A 144 17.58 14.53 4.16
CA MET A 144 18.50 13.41 4.40
C MET A 144 18.05 12.15 3.64
N LEU A 145 19.03 11.30 3.33
CA LEU A 145 18.78 10.06 2.59
C LEU A 145 17.85 9.12 3.36
N GLU A 146 18.14 8.94 4.64
CA GLU A 146 17.37 8.09 5.56
C GLU A 146 17.04 8.89 6.82
N GLY A 147 15.79 8.90 7.23
CA GLY A 147 15.35 9.55 8.44
C GLY A 147 15.79 8.78 9.69
N PHE A 148 14.85 8.11 10.36
CA PHE A 148 15.17 7.26 11.49
C PHE A 148 15.74 5.91 11.00
N HIS A 149 17.02 5.66 11.29
CA HIS A 149 17.69 4.38 11.02
C HIS A 149 17.59 3.50 12.27
N VAL A 150 16.57 2.64 12.32
CA VAL A 150 16.22 1.86 13.51
C VAL A 150 16.90 0.50 13.44
N ARG A 151 17.79 0.24 14.40
CA ARG A 151 18.57 -1.00 14.51
C ARG A 151 18.31 -1.77 15.81
N ALA A 152 17.50 -1.23 16.71
CA ALA A 152 17.25 -1.79 18.03
C ALA A 152 15.74 -2.08 18.22
N PRO A 153 15.38 -3.11 19.01
CA PRO A 153 14.01 -3.55 19.20
C PRO A 153 13.19 -2.64 20.14
N TRP A 154 11.86 -2.78 20.06
CA TRP A 154 10.89 -2.18 20.98
C TRP A 154 10.87 -0.65 20.97
N TRP A 155 10.91 -0.05 19.79
CA TRP A 155 10.68 1.38 19.59
C TRP A 155 9.29 1.67 19.08
N ILE A 156 8.67 2.75 19.60
CA ILE A 156 7.38 3.28 19.19
C ILE A 156 7.57 4.71 18.70
N PHE A 157 7.10 5.00 17.48
CA PHE A 157 7.02 6.35 16.92
C PHE A 157 5.56 6.70 16.67
N GLU A 158 5.05 7.77 17.31
CA GLU A 158 3.65 8.10 17.23
C GLU A 158 3.35 9.60 17.19
N ASN A 159 2.24 9.96 16.53
CA ASN A 159 1.70 11.32 16.48
C ASN A 159 2.65 12.36 15.85
N LEU A 160 3.53 11.93 14.95
CA LEU A 160 4.51 12.77 14.30
C LEU A 160 4.05 13.14 12.88
N HIS A 161 4.39 14.37 12.44
CA HIS A 161 4.34 14.73 11.04
C HIS A 161 5.78 14.76 10.51
N ILE A 162 6.11 13.84 9.59
CA ILE A 162 7.46 13.68 9.02
C ILE A 162 7.41 13.94 7.54
N ARG A 163 8.22 14.88 7.05
CA ARG A 163 8.27 15.27 5.65
C ARG A 163 9.68 15.24 5.10
N GLY A 164 9.86 14.62 3.93
CA GLY A 164 11.07 14.75 3.12
C GLY A 164 11.08 16.10 2.40
N VAL A 165 12.13 16.89 2.62
CA VAL A 165 12.30 18.22 2.03
C VAL A 165 13.54 18.31 1.14
N CYS A 166 14.07 17.17 0.67
CA CYS A 166 15.23 17.11 -0.21
C CYS A 166 14.96 17.80 -1.55
N PRO A 167 15.88 18.65 -2.04
CA PRO A 167 15.79 19.22 -3.39
C PRO A 167 15.74 18.15 -4.48
N GLU A 168 16.54 17.11 -4.32
CA GLU A 168 16.58 15.92 -5.19
C GLU A 168 15.76 14.79 -4.56
N HIS A 169 14.76 14.29 -5.28
CA HIS A 169 13.87 13.24 -4.76
C HIS A 169 14.60 11.92 -4.45
N SER A 170 15.71 11.63 -5.15
CA SER A 170 16.59 10.48 -4.86
C SER A 170 17.33 10.59 -3.53
N SER A 171 17.37 11.76 -2.91
CA SER A 171 18.03 11.99 -1.61
C SER A 171 17.07 11.94 -0.43
N CYS A 172 15.75 11.75 -0.65
CA CYS A 172 14.75 11.45 0.38
C CYS A 172 14.21 10.03 0.17
N GLU A 173 15.02 9.02 0.52
CA GLU A 173 14.66 7.62 0.30
C GLU A 173 13.65 7.14 1.34
N HIS A 174 13.99 7.24 2.63
CA HIS A 174 13.21 6.63 3.69
C HIS A 174 12.91 7.59 4.85
N ALA A 175 11.65 7.61 5.33
CA ALA A 175 11.33 8.23 6.62
C ALA A 175 11.80 7.33 7.78
N PHE A 176 11.57 6.02 7.63
CA PHE A 176 12.05 4.98 8.54
C PHE A 176 12.78 3.90 7.77
N HIS A 177 14.01 3.61 8.15
CA HIS A 177 14.76 2.44 7.73
C HIS A 177 14.93 1.50 8.93
N VAL A 178 14.21 0.38 8.93
CA VAL A 178 14.11 -0.57 10.05
C VAL A 178 14.87 -1.84 9.69
N VAL A 179 15.98 -2.11 10.37
CA VAL A 179 16.92 -3.16 9.97
C VAL A 179 17.40 -4.03 11.14
N GLY A 180 17.89 -5.21 10.81
CA GLY A 180 18.61 -6.06 11.74
C GLY A 180 17.78 -6.43 12.98
N GLU A 181 18.26 -6.06 14.17
CA GLU A 181 17.65 -6.40 15.46
C GLU A 181 16.39 -5.59 15.81
N ALA A 182 15.92 -4.72 14.92
CA ALA A 182 14.81 -3.79 15.19
C ALA A 182 13.42 -4.47 15.25
N SER A 183 13.32 -5.65 15.83
CA SER A 183 12.05 -6.37 16.01
C SER A 183 11.10 -5.62 16.94
N HIS A 184 9.79 -5.83 16.76
CA HIS A 184 8.73 -5.16 17.53
C HIS A 184 8.72 -3.63 17.39
N PHE A 185 9.17 -3.13 16.23
CA PHE A 185 9.02 -1.73 15.84
C PHE A 185 7.54 -1.37 15.70
N VAL A 186 7.17 -0.18 16.17
CA VAL A 186 5.81 0.34 16.03
C VAL A 186 5.85 1.75 15.46
N ALA A 187 5.16 1.99 14.34
CA ALA A 187 4.85 3.33 13.87
C ALA A 187 3.32 3.47 13.78
N ARG A 188 2.77 4.40 14.55
CA ARG A 188 1.31 4.57 14.56
C ARG A 188 0.90 6.05 14.62
N ASN A 189 -0.21 6.33 13.96
CA ASN A 189 -0.80 7.68 13.98
C ASN A 189 0.16 8.78 13.50
N ASN A 190 1.05 8.47 12.54
CA ASN A 190 1.96 9.45 11.94
C ASN A 190 1.44 9.91 10.59
N THR A 191 1.82 11.12 10.18
CA THR A 191 1.68 11.60 8.81
C THR A 191 3.07 11.64 8.16
N LEU A 192 3.27 10.85 7.11
CA LEU A 192 4.54 10.71 6.40
C LEU A 192 4.38 11.24 4.98
N VAL A 193 5.22 12.19 4.58
CA VAL A 193 5.04 12.95 3.33
C VAL A 193 6.33 13.02 2.53
N ASP A 194 6.26 12.73 1.22
CA ASP A 194 7.31 13.00 0.23
C ASP A 194 8.61 12.17 0.41
N PHE A 195 8.47 10.84 0.53
CA PHE A 195 9.59 9.88 0.47
C PHE A 195 9.41 8.88 -0.68
N ASN A 196 10.52 8.24 -1.11
CA ASN A 196 10.46 7.16 -2.10
C ASN A 196 9.91 5.88 -1.48
N ALA A 197 10.43 5.47 -0.32
CA ALA A 197 9.84 4.46 0.55
C ALA A 197 9.70 5.04 1.97
N HIS A 198 8.47 5.35 2.37
CA HIS A 198 8.21 5.91 3.70
C HIS A 198 8.67 4.96 4.81
N PHE A 199 8.46 3.66 4.59
CA PHE A 199 8.99 2.59 5.43
C PHE A 199 9.83 1.64 4.57
N LYS A 200 11.10 1.53 4.87
CA LYS A 200 12.00 0.49 4.37
C LYS A 200 12.31 -0.46 5.51
N ILE A 201 11.97 -1.73 5.33
CA ILE A 201 12.19 -2.79 6.32
C ILE A 201 12.98 -3.90 5.64
N ASN A 202 14.17 -4.24 6.16
CA ASN A 202 14.95 -5.35 5.61
C ASN A 202 15.90 -5.97 6.64
N GLY A 203 16.32 -7.20 6.36
CA GLY A 203 17.34 -7.86 7.15
C GLY A 203 18.72 -7.23 6.96
N GLU A 204 19.48 -7.21 8.03
CA GLU A 204 20.91 -6.88 8.07
C GLU A 204 21.57 -7.73 9.17
N GLY A 205 22.00 -8.93 8.81
CA GLY A 205 22.39 -9.96 9.78
C GLY A 205 21.20 -10.66 10.42
N ALA A 206 20.42 -9.95 11.25
CA ALA A 206 19.13 -10.37 11.78
C ALA A 206 17.95 -9.82 10.95
N GLN A 207 16.73 -10.23 11.28
CA GLN A 207 15.50 -9.78 10.61
C GLN A 207 14.61 -9.02 11.61
N PRO A 208 14.14 -7.81 11.26
CA PRO A 208 13.29 -7.01 12.15
C PRO A 208 11.84 -7.52 12.11
N ASP A 209 11.58 -8.63 12.78
CA ASP A 209 10.26 -9.29 12.80
C ASP A 209 9.27 -8.64 13.78
N ASN A 210 7.98 -9.00 13.64
CA ASN A 210 6.89 -8.66 14.56
C ASN A 210 6.59 -7.15 14.67
N GLY A 211 6.77 -6.40 13.59
CA GLY A 211 6.50 -4.96 13.59
C GLY A 211 5.04 -4.60 13.35
N LEU A 212 4.70 -3.35 13.65
CA LEU A 212 3.36 -2.77 13.46
C LEU A 212 3.45 -1.41 12.77
N ILE A 213 2.77 -1.26 11.64
CA ILE A 213 2.50 0.02 10.98
C ILE A 213 1.00 0.25 11.01
N ALA A 214 0.51 1.16 11.87
CA ALA A 214 -0.91 1.30 12.09
C ALA A 214 -1.39 2.75 12.04
N ASP A 215 -2.51 2.97 11.37
CA ASP A 215 -3.22 4.24 11.42
C ASP A 215 -2.38 5.45 10.95
N ASN A 216 -1.43 5.24 10.01
CA ASN A 216 -0.61 6.31 9.45
C ASN A 216 -1.22 6.85 8.16
N THR A 217 -1.02 8.16 7.90
CA THR A 217 -1.22 8.76 6.59
C THR A 217 0.11 8.81 5.86
N ILE A 218 0.17 8.17 4.68
CA ILE A 218 1.39 7.98 3.88
C ILE A 218 1.12 8.54 2.49
N VAL A 219 1.80 9.62 2.09
CA VAL A 219 1.46 10.35 0.86
C VAL A 219 2.67 11.00 0.21
N ASN A 220 2.66 11.08 -1.12
CA ASN A 220 3.51 12.01 -1.86
C ASN A 220 2.66 13.14 -2.46
N ASN A 221 3.09 14.38 -2.28
CA ASN A 221 2.43 15.57 -2.84
C ASN A 221 2.87 15.85 -4.28
N SER A 222 3.91 15.19 -4.76
CA SER A 222 4.43 15.30 -6.12
C SER A 222 4.92 13.97 -6.65
N VAL A 223 4.97 13.87 -7.98
CA VAL A 223 5.59 12.73 -8.67
C VAL A 223 7.05 12.63 -8.25
N ARG A 224 7.47 11.44 -7.78
CA ARG A 224 8.86 11.23 -7.37
C ARG A 224 9.78 11.16 -8.59
N ARG A 225 10.57 12.20 -8.82
CA ARG A 225 11.56 12.28 -9.91
C ARG A 225 12.80 11.48 -9.52
N THR A 226 12.71 10.17 -9.70
CA THR A 226 13.80 9.23 -9.36
C THR A 226 13.64 7.95 -10.17
N SER A 227 14.76 7.33 -10.50
CA SER A 227 14.81 5.95 -11.01
C SER A 227 14.84 4.88 -9.89
N ASN A 228 15.06 5.30 -8.63
CA ASN A 228 15.02 4.41 -7.48
C ASN A 228 13.61 3.83 -7.25
N PRO A 229 13.46 2.72 -6.54
CA PRO A 229 12.15 2.17 -6.20
C PRO A 229 11.27 3.19 -5.47
N VAL A 230 9.98 3.28 -5.88
CA VAL A 230 8.96 4.05 -5.15
C VAL A 230 7.93 3.08 -4.63
N THR A 231 7.98 2.83 -3.32
CA THR A 231 7.12 1.87 -2.62
C THR A 231 6.85 2.38 -1.21
N SER A 232 5.62 2.77 -0.91
CA SER A 232 5.33 3.43 0.38
C SER A 232 5.68 2.55 1.58
N ILE A 233 5.44 1.22 1.49
CA ILE A 233 5.84 0.23 2.51
C ILE A 233 6.63 -0.88 1.80
N ASP A 234 7.95 -0.84 1.93
CA ASP A 234 8.90 -1.76 1.31
C ASP A 234 9.44 -2.74 2.36
N LEU A 235 8.79 -3.91 2.50
CA LEU A 235 9.12 -4.93 3.48
C LEU A 235 9.82 -6.12 2.79
N VAL A 236 11.08 -6.36 3.16
CA VAL A 236 11.93 -7.39 2.55
C VAL A 236 12.53 -8.31 3.64
N GLY A 237 12.20 -9.59 3.59
CA GLY A 237 12.76 -10.63 4.47
C GLY A 237 12.18 -10.69 5.89
N ALA A 238 11.49 -9.67 6.36
CA ALA A 238 10.88 -9.66 7.68
C ALA A 238 9.54 -10.41 7.72
N SER A 239 9.15 -10.90 8.88
CA SER A 239 7.98 -11.75 9.09
C SER A 239 7.08 -11.23 10.22
N ASN A 240 5.81 -11.68 10.23
CA ASN A 240 4.82 -11.36 11.26
C ASN A 240 4.52 -9.86 11.40
N TRP A 241 4.67 -9.08 10.34
CA TRP A 241 4.28 -7.67 10.36
C TRP A 241 2.78 -7.50 10.20
N VAL A 242 2.23 -6.53 10.93
CA VAL A 242 0.85 -6.10 10.78
C VAL A 242 0.83 -4.67 10.27
N ILE A 243 0.28 -4.49 9.08
CA ILE A 243 0.09 -3.19 8.43
C ILE A 243 -1.42 -2.93 8.38
N ARG A 244 -1.94 -2.03 9.22
CA ARG A 244 -3.39 -1.87 9.34
C ARG A 244 -3.86 -0.43 9.48
N GLY A 245 -5.06 -0.15 8.97
CA GLY A 245 -5.72 1.14 9.16
C GLY A 245 -5.01 2.34 8.52
N ASN A 246 -4.03 2.11 7.64
CA ASN A 246 -3.27 3.19 7.01
C ASN A 246 -4.02 3.76 5.80
N LEU A 247 -3.86 5.07 5.57
CA LEU A 247 -4.19 5.73 4.32
C LEU A 247 -2.90 5.91 3.50
N ILE A 248 -2.80 5.21 2.36
CA ILE A 248 -1.65 5.23 1.47
C ILE A 248 -2.09 5.80 0.13
N ARG A 249 -1.46 6.88 -0.35
CA ARG A 249 -1.86 7.47 -1.64
C ARG A 249 -0.75 8.16 -2.40
N ASP A 250 -0.95 8.28 -3.72
CA ASP A 250 -0.12 9.10 -4.63
C ASP A 250 1.38 8.71 -4.65
N PHE A 251 1.66 7.43 -4.72
CA PHE A 251 3.03 6.89 -4.78
C PHE A 251 3.53 6.75 -6.23
N ILE A 252 3.70 7.87 -6.92
CA ILE A 252 4.01 7.93 -8.35
C ILE A 252 5.52 8.01 -8.59
N LYS A 253 6.09 7.02 -9.31
CA LYS A 253 7.45 7.02 -9.82
C LYS A 253 7.50 7.65 -11.21
N GLY A 254 8.28 8.69 -11.39
CA GLY A 254 8.36 9.47 -12.63
C GLY A 254 9.42 9.00 -13.62
N GLU A 255 10.45 8.27 -13.16
CA GLU A 255 11.61 7.91 -13.98
C GLU A 255 11.86 6.39 -13.96
N GLY A 256 12.82 5.94 -14.77
CA GLY A 256 13.19 4.53 -14.89
C GLY A 256 12.06 3.67 -15.45
N ASP A 257 11.74 2.56 -14.80
CA ASP A 257 10.66 1.64 -15.19
C ASP A 257 9.25 2.14 -14.88
N GLN A 258 9.15 3.29 -14.17
CA GLN A 258 7.91 3.95 -13.77
C GLN A 258 6.92 3.02 -13.05
N THR A 259 7.43 1.98 -12.39
CA THR A 259 6.62 1.03 -11.60
C THR A 259 6.71 1.37 -10.13
N SER A 260 5.57 1.46 -9.45
CA SER A 260 5.48 1.76 -8.02
C SER A 260 4.40 0.95 -7.32
N TYR A 261 4.53 0.83 -5.99
CA TYR A 261 3.65 0.04 -5.15
C TYR A 261 3.19 0.85 -3.94
N GLY A 262 1.93 0.67 -3.54
CA GLY A 262 1.45 1.16 -2.25
C GLY A 262 2.13 0.44 -1.09
N GLY A 263 2.33 -0.86 -1.24
CA GLY A 263 3.12 -1.67 -0.31
C GLY A 263 3.32 -3.08 -0.79
N PHE A 264 4.41 -3.68 -0.37
CA PHE A 264 4.63 -5.11 -0.57
C PHE A 264 5.34 -5.77 0.63
N ALA A 265 5.18 -7.10 0.71
CA ALA A 265 5.99 -7.97 1.56
C ALA A 265 6.62 -9.06 0.70
N LYS A 266 7.95 -9.15 0.71
CA LYS A 266 8.74 -10.05 -0.14
C LYS A 266 10.03 -10.52 0.55
N GLY A 267 10.94 -11.18 -0.19
CA GLY A 267 12.24 -11.58 0.32
C GLY A 267 12.20 -12.81 1.22
N ALA A 268 11.30 -13.76 0.96
CA ALA A 268 11.08 -14.98 1.72
C ALA A 268 10.60 -14.73 3.17
N GLY A 269 9.90 -13.59 3.41
CA GLY A 269 9.19 -13.33 4.67
C GLY A 269 7.93 -14.20 4.82
N LYS A 270 7.39 -14.27 6.06
CA LYS A 270 6.22 -15.08 6.38
C LYS A 270 5.18 -14.29 7.17
N ASP A 271 3.92 -14.70 7.03
CA ASP A 271 2.79 -14.30 7.88
C ASP A 271 2.58 -12.77 8.00
N ASN A 272 2.98 -12.03 6.96
CA ASN A 272 2.78 -10.58 6.90
C ASN A 272 1.33 -10.26 6.52
N ARG A 273 0.72 -9.26 7.17
CA ARG A 273 -0.70 -8.98 7.08
C ARG A 273 -0.96 -7.51 6.75
N PHE A 274 -1.69 -7.25 5.65
CA PHE A 274 -2.25 -5.94 5.35
C PHE A 274 -3.75 -5.96 5.61
N ILE A 275 -4.22 -5.23 6.63
CA ILE A 275 -5.58 -5.33 7.12
C ILE A 275 -6.23 -3.94 7.16
N ALA A 276 -7.40 -3.81 6.57
CA ALA A 276 -8.22 -2.60 6.67
C ALA A 276 -7.45 -1.31 6.30
N ASN A 277 -6.54 -1.39 5.30
CA ASN A 277 -5.90 -0.20 4.75
C ASN A 277 -6.73 0.40 3.62
N THR A 278 -6.61 1.71 3.44
CA THR A 278 -7.13 2.43 2.27
C THR A 278 -5.97 2.83 1.38
N VAL A 279 -5.91 2.27 0.17
CA VAL A 279 -4.83 2.50 -0.80
C VAL A 279 -5.40 3.17 -2.04
N LEU A 280 -5.02 4.42 -2.28
CA LEU A 280 -5.47 5.23 -3.42
C LEU A 280 -4.27 5.51 -4.33
N CYS A 281 -4.03 4.63 -5.31
CA CYS A 281 -2.79 4.61 -6.09
C CYS A 281 -2.48 5.95 -6.77
N GLU A 282 -3.48 6.51 -7.45
CA GLU A 282 -3.39 7.79 -8.17
C GLU A 282 -4.60 8.65 -7.77
N TYR A 283 -4.48 9.38 -6.67
CA TYR A 283 -5.59 10.16 -6.16
C TYR A 283 -5.53 11.61 -6.67
N THR A 284 -4.53 12.38 -6.24
CA THR A 284 -4.29 13.74 -6.70
C THR A 284 -3.30 13.80 -7.86
N LEU A 285 -2.42 12.82 -7.99
CA LEU A 285 -1.37 12.74 -9.01
C LEU A 285 -1.75 11.78 -10.14
N ARG A 286 -2.79 12.10 -10.91
CA ARG A 286 -3.26 11.26 -12.02
C ARG A 286 -2.65 11.62 -13.37
N GLY A 287 -2.77 10.66 -14.30
CA GLY A 287 -2.41 10.85 -15.71
C GLY A 287 -0.90 10.81 -15.99
N VAL A 288 -0.09 10.42 -15.03
CA VAL A 288 1.33 10.18 -15.23
C VAL A 288 1.54 8.77 -15.80
N PRO A 289 2.32 8.60 -16.88
CA PRO A 289 2.63 7.27 -17.42
C PRO A 289 3.26 6.35 -16.38
N GLY A 290 3.08 5.03 -16.54
CA GLY A 290 3.67 4.00 -15.68
C GLY A 290 2.65 3.11 -14.99
N ARG A 291 3.13 2.24 -14.09
CA ARG A 291 2.36 1.18 -13.43
C ARG A 291 2.27 1.44 -11.93
N ARG A 292 1.05 1.48 -11.39
CA ARG A 292 0.78 1.61 -9.94
C ARG A 292 0.04 0.38 -9.49
N VAL A 293 0.72 -0.43 -8.70
CA VAL A 293 0.17 -1.60 -8.05
C VAL A 293 -0.26 -1.23 -6.63
N GLY A 294 -1.45 -1.63 -6.22
CA GLY A 294 -1.94 -1.32 -4.88
C GLY A 294 -1.12 -2.02 -3.81
N LEU A 295 -1.40 -3.29 -3.56
CA LEU A 295 -0.68 -4.12 -2.59
C LEU A 295 -0.11 -5.38 -3.26
N SER A 296 1.05 -5.84 -2.80
CA SER A 296 1.67 -7.06 -3.32
C SER A 296 2.16 -7.98 -2.21
N LEU A 297 1.97 -9.29 -2.43
CA LEU A 297 2.69 -10.33 -1.69
C LEU A 297 3.69 -10.96 -2.65
N GLY A 298 4.97 -10.95 -2.23
CA GLY A 298 6.09 -11.16 -3.13
C GLY A 298 6.29 -9.95 -4.05
N GLY A 299 7.38 -9.90 -4.77
CA GLY A 299 7.68 -8.74 -5.60
C GLY A 299 8.53 -9.06 -6.82
N GLY A 300 9.12 -10.23 -6.87
CA GLY A 300 10.08 -10.63 -7.90
C GLY A 300 11.34 -9.73 -7.93
N GLY A 301 12.40 -10.24 -8.52
CA GLY A 301 13.64 -9.48 -8.67
C GLY A 301 14.39 -9.20 -7.37
N THR A 302 14.02 -9.82 -6.26
CA THR A 302 14.78 -9.73 -5.01
C THR A 302 16.11 -10.47 -5.19
N ASN A 303 17.22 -9.80 -4.88
CA ASN A 303 18.51 -10.44 -4.90
C ASN A 303 18.55 -11.52 -3.80
N ALA A 304 19.09 -12.70 -4.11
CA ALA A 304 19.20 -13.82 -3.17
C ALA A 304 19.86 -13.42 -1.84
N ALA A 305 20.87 -12.53 -1.86
CA ALA A 305 21.51 -12.00 -0.67
C ALA A 305 20.58 -11.17 0.24
N SER A 306 19.51 -10.60 -0.31
CA SER A 306 18.50 -9.85 0.44
C SER A 306 17.32 -10.71 0.89
N CYS A 307 17.34 -12.00 0.53
CA CYS A 307 16.30 -12.94 0.90
C CYS A 307 16.62 -13.60 2.24
N ARG A 308 15.60 -13.70 3.10
CA ARG A 308 15.74 -14.34 4.42
C ARG A 308 16.29 -15.78 4.33
N ASP A 309 15.88 -16.53 3.31
CA ASP A 309 16.32 -17.91 3.06
C ASP A 309 17.52 -18.02 2.11
N GLY A 310 18.07 -16.90 1.66
CA GLY A 310 19.16 -16.83 0.69
C GLY A 310 18.78 -17.31 -0.72
N ARG A 311 17.49 -17.53 -1.03
CA ARG A 311 17.04 -18.16 -2.27
C ARG A 311 15.88 -17.44 -2.97
N CYS A 312 14.88 -16.94 -2.24
CA CYS A 312 13.65 -16.34 -2.77
C CYS A 312 12.94 -17.18 -3.85
N ILE A 313 12.88 -18.49 -3.69
CA ILE A 313 12.02 -19.31 -4.56
C ILE A 313 10.56 -18.93 -4.31
N VAL A 314 10.17 -18.85 -3.03
CA VAL A 314 8.94 -18.24 -2.56
C VAL A 314 9.30 -16.90 -1.93
N GLU A 315 8.72 -15.83 -2.43
CA GLU A 315 9.00 -14.46 -1.98
C GLU A 315 8.22 -14.07 -0.72
N GLN A 316 7.03 -14.67 -0.51
CA GLN A 316 6.19 -14.49 0.68
C GLN A 316 5.39 -15.76 0.94
N GLU A 317 5.33 -16.22 2.19
CA GLU A 317 4.54 -17.38 2.61
C GLU A 317 3.49 -16.98 3.65
N GLY A 318 2.26 -17.51 3.57
CA GLY A 318 1.20 -17.28 4.58
C GLY A 318 0.69 -15.85 4.68
N GLY A 319 0.95 -14.99 3.68
CA GLY A 319 0.55 -13.58 3.71
C GLY A 319 -0.97 -13.38 3.65
N VAL A 320 -1.47 -12.33 4.30
CA VAL A 320 -2.91 -12.02 4.37
C VAL A 320 -3.19 -10.61 3.88
N LEU A 321 -4.10 -10.47 2.90
CA LEU A 321 -4.69 -9.18 2.51
C LEU A 321 -6.18 -9.21 2.84
N GLU A 322 -6.61 -8.41 3.83
CA GLU A 322 -7.94 -8.52 4.42
C GLU A 322 -8.61 -7.16 4.60
N SER A 323 -9.85 -7.06 4.16
CA SER A 323 -10.70 -5.86 4.35
C SER A 323 -10.06 -4.55 3.84
N ASN A 324 -9.14 -4.60 2.86
CA ASN A 324 -8.53 -3.40 2.30
C ASN A 324 -9.43 -2.78 1.23
N LEU A 325 -9.46 -1.45 1.18
CA LEU A 325 -10.03 -0.68 0.08
C LEU A 325 -8.88 -0.17 -0.81
N ILE A 326 -8.83 -0.66 -2.05
CA ILE A 326 -7.78 -0.32 -3.02
C ILE A 326 -8.43 0.31 -4.23
N ALA A 327 -8.03 1.54 -4.57
CA ALA A 327 -8.68 2.26 -5.66
C ALA A 327 -7.71 3.03 -6.55
N TYR A 328 -8.15 3.26 -7.80
CA TYR A 328 -7.51 4.14 -8.78
C TYR A 328 -6.09 3.72 -9.19
N CYS A 329 -5.82 2.41 -9.21
CA CYS A 329 -4.52 1.90 -9.67
C CYS A 329 -4.50 1.79 -11.20
N SER A 330 -3.44 2.27 -11.83
CA SER A 330 -3.27 2.09 -13.28
C SER A 330 -2.96 0.65 -13.66
N ASP A 331 -2.58 -0.19 -12.70
CA ASP A 331 -2.32 -1.62 -12.85
C ASP A 331 -3.08 -2.45 -11.81
N ASP A 332 -2.56 -3.60 -11.40
CA ASP A 332 -3.21 -4.51 -10.47
C ASP A 332 -3.50 -3.83 -9.11
N GLY A 333 -4.70 -4.03 -8.59
CA GLY A 333 -5.00 -3.63 -7.22
C GLY A 333 -4.28 -4.54 -6.22
N ILE A 334 -4.26 -5.85 -6.49
CA ILE A 334 -3.51 -6.85 -5.73
C ILE A 334 -2.66 -7.69 -6.70
N TYR A 335 -1.37 -7.80 -6.39
CA TYR A 335 -0.43 -8.61 -7.15
C TYR A 335 0.25 -9.65 -6.25
N LEU A 336 0.14 -10.92 -6.64
CA LEU A 336 0.79 -12.04 -5.96
C LEU A 336 1.90 -12.57 -6.87
N ASN A 337 3.16 -12.47 -6.43
CA ASN A 337 4.33 -12.82 -7.21
C ASN A 337 5.22 -13.79 -6.43
N ARG A 338 5.14 -15.08 -6.74
CA ARG A 338 5.79 -16.14 -5.97
C ARG A 338 5.41 -16.10 -4.49
N ALA A 339 4.12 -15.85 -4.24
CA ALA A 339 3.55 -15.82 -2.90
C ALA A 339 2.72 -17.07 -2.64
N SER A 340 3.14 -17.91 -1.69
CA SER A 340 2.47 -19.16 -1.39
C SER A 340 1.54 -19.06 -0.19
N GLN A 341 0.49 -19.89 -0.17
CA GLN A 341 -0.46 -20.02 0.96
C GLN A 341 -1.05 -18.67 1.40
N SER A 342 -1.27 -17.77 0.43
CA SER A 342 -1.82 -16.44 0.71
C SER A 342 -3.33 -16.50 0.95
N VAL A 343 -3.85 -15.60 1.80
CA VAL A 343 -5.29 -15.42 2.04
C VAL A 343 -5.70 -14.01 1.62
N ILE A 344 -6.61 -13.93 0.64
CA ILE A 344 -7.09 -12.68 0.08
C ILE A 344 -8.60 -12.61 0.30
N ARG A 345 -9.04 -11.85 1.30
CA ARG A 345 -10.45 -11.88 1.67
C ARG A 345 -11.04 -10.51 1.98
N TYR A 346 -12.29 -10.33 1.60
CA TYR A 346 -13.07 -9.11 1.86
C TYR A 346 -12.40 -7.82 1.40
N ASN A 347 -11.61 -7.83 0.31
CA ASN A 347 -11.05 -6.60 -0.24
C ASN A 347 -12.03 -5.98 -1.25
N SER A 348 -12.13 -4.65 -1.27
CA SER A 348 -12.79 -3.88 -2.32
C SER A 348 -11.74 -3.27 -3.24
N LEU A 349 -11.75 -3.65 -4.50
CA LEU A 349 -10.89 -3.11 -5.54
C LEU A 349 -11.75 -2.30 -6.51
N ILE A 350 -11.51 -0.98 -6.60
CA ILE A 350 -12.33 -0.05 -7.40
C ILE A 350 -11.43 0.66 -8.41
N ASP A 351 -11.77 0.59 -9.69
CA ASP A 351 -10.95 1.19 -10.76
C ASP A 351 -9.49 0.70 -10.73
N THR A 352 -9.31 -0.63 -10.76
CA THR A 352 -8.01 -1.31 -10.79
C THR A 352 -7.98 -2.34 -11.91
N ALA A 353 -6.79 -2.89 -12.25
CA ALA A 353 -6.69 -4.04 -13.17
C ALA A 353 -7.09 -5.37 -12.49
N GLY A 354 -7.54 -5.33 -11.24
CA GLY A 354 -8.02 -6.50 -10.51
C GLY A 354 -6.97 -7.19 -9.65
N ILE A 355 -7.03 -8.53 -9.60
CA ILE A 355 -6.12 -9.39 -8.83
C ILE A 355 -5.35 -10.29 -9.80
N LEU A 356 -4.03 -10.31 -9.70
CA LEU A 356 -3.17 -11.20 -10.49
C LEU A 356 -2.37 -12.14 -9.59
N LEU A 357 -2.52 -13.45 -9.80
CA LEU A 357 -1.67 -14.51 -9.25
C LEU A 357 -0.66 -14.93 -10.31
N HIS A 358 0.63 -14.77 -10.06
CA HIS A 358 1.67 -14.96 -11.06
C HIS A 358 2.77 -15.91 -10.60
N PHE A 359 3.20 -16.80 -11.49
CA PHE A 359 4.19 -17.86 -11.30
C PHE A 359 3.70 -19.09 -10.54
N ALA A 360 4.37 -20.21 -10.80
CA ALA A 360 3.98 -21.53 -10.29
C ALA A 360 4.08 -21.67 -8.77
N GLU A 361 4.93 -20.85 -8.13
CA GLU A 361 5.10 -20.82 -6.68
C GLU A 361 3.95 -20.08 -5.96
N THR A 362 3.09 -19.39 -6.73
CA THR A 362 1.98 -18.62 -6.15
C THR A 362 0.79 -19.51 -5.88
N SER A 363 0.27 -19.45 -4.66
CA SER A 363 -1.01 -20.05 -4.30
C SER A 363 -1.79 -19.17 -3.32
N ALA A 364 -3.10 -19.05 -3.53
CA ALA A 364 -3.95 -18.24 -2.65
C ALA A 364 -5.39 -18.79 -2.56
N ASP A 365 -5.99 -18.56 -1.39
CA ASP A 365 -7.42 -18.65 -1.13
C ASP A 365 -8.04 -17.27 -1.28
N LEU A 366 -9.03 -17.14 -2.16
CA LEU A 366 -9.77 -15.90 -2.39
C LEU A 366 -11.20 -16.05 -1.89
N ASP A 367 -11.63 -15.17 -0.99
CA ASP A 367 -12.95 -15.24 -0.35
C ASP A 367 -13.57 -13.86 -0.16
N GLY A 368 -14.80 -13.68 -0.58
CA GLY A 368 -15.60 -12.49 -0.29
C GLY A 368 -15.10 -11.18 -0.91
N ASN A 369 -14.18 -11.21 -1.88
CA ASN A 369 -13.67 -9.99 -2.50
C ASN A 369 -14.67 -9.39 -3.49
N LEU A 370 -14.67 -8.04 -3.59
CA LEU A 370 -15.44 -7.26 -4.56
C LEU A 370 -14.46 -6.51 -5.47
N VAL A 371 -14.37 -6.92 -6.75
CA VAL A 371 -13.28 -6.53 -7.65
C VAL A 371 -13.81 -5.89 -8.93
N ASP A 372 -13.58 -4.59 -9.10
CA ASP A 372 -13.78 -3.89 -10.38
C ASP A 372 -12.54 -4.10 -11.26
N GLY A 373 -12.49 -5.27 -11.86
CA GLY A 373 -11.39 -5.80 -12.67
C GLY A 373 -11.44 -7.33 -12.69
N PRO A 374 -10.61 -7.99 -13.49
CA PRO A 374 -10.51 -9.45 -13.52
C PRO A 374 -9.78 -10.02 -12.30
N VAL A 375 -10.04 -11.28 -12.00
CA VAL A 375 -9.17 -12.13 -11.19
C VAL A 375 -8.46 -13.10 -12.16
N SER A 376 -7.14 -13.05 -12.18
CA SER A 376 -6.33 -13.72 -13.20
C SER A 376 -5.24 -14.58 -12.58
N VAL A 377 -4.97 -15.73 -13.22
CA VAL A 377 -3.87 -16.62 -12.85
C VAL A 377 -2.95 -16.77 -14.06
N ARG A 378 -1.65 -16.57 -13.87
CA ARG A 378 -0.65 -16.69 -14.94
C ARG A 378 0.57 -17.49 -14.45
N GLY A 379 1.29 -18.07 -15.41
CA GLY A 379 2.56 -18.74 -15.12
C GLY A 379 2.48 -19.97 -14.20
N GLY A 380 1.30 -20.61 -14.11
CA GLY A 380 1.12 -21.83 -13.30
C GLY A 380 0.71 -21.61 -11.85
N GLY A 381 0.33 -20.39 -11.46
CA GLY A 381 -0.21 -20.12 -10.12
C GLY A 381 -1.48 -20.92 -9.81
N ILE A 382 -1.80 -21.06 -8.54
CA ILE A 382 -2.96 -21.82 -8.05
C ILE A 382 -3.87 -20.88 -7.26
N MET A 383 -5.14 -20.80 -7.67
CA MET A 383 -6.18 -20.06 -6.98
C MET A 383 -7.27 -21.02 -6.49
N ARG A 384 -7.66 -20.91 -5.24
CA ARG A 384 -8.86 -21.54 -4.69
C ARG A 384 -9.90 -20.43 -4.47
N ASP A 385 -11.00 -20.52 -5.21
CA ASP A 385 -12.09 -19.52 -5.18
C ASP A 385 -13.18 -20.00 -4.22
N HIS A 386 -13.41 -19.24 -3.15
CA HIS A 386 -14.45 -19.49 -2.14
C HIS A 386 -15.64 -18.51 -2.26
N GLY A 387 -15.79 -17.89 -3.42
CA GLY A 387 -16.83 -16.91 -3.72
C GLY A 387 -16.29 -15.48 -3.77
N ASN A 388 -16.24 -14.93 -4.98
CA ASN A 388 -15.79 -13.56 -5.22
C ASN A 388 -16.68 -12.91 -6.29
N VAL A 389 -16.85 -11.60 -6.21
CA VAL A 389 -17.55 -10.81 -7.23
C VAL A 389 -16.52 -9.98 -7.99
N PHE A 390 -16.42 -10.19 -9.30
CA PHE A 390 -15.45 -9.49 -10.13
C PHE A 390 -15.99 -9.14 -11.52
N THR A 391 -15.37 -8.16 -12.16
CA THR A 391 -15.73 -7.74 -13.53
C THR A 391 -14.90 -8.50 -14.55
N ARG A 392 -15.58 -9.22 -15.47
CA ARG A 392 -14.92 -9.93 -16.57
C ARG A 392 -14.27 -8.96 -17.56
N VAL A 393 -13.15 -9.36 -18.14
CA VAL A 393 -12.40 -8.57 -19.13
C VAL A 393 -13.26 -8.17 -20.33
N SER A 394 -14.09 -9.08 -20.84
CA SER A 394 -15.01 -8.81 -21.95
C SER A 394 -15.94 -7.63 -21.67
N LYS A 395 -16.42 -7.46 -20.43
CA LYS A 395 -17.25 -6.32 -20.03
C LYS A 395 -16.47 -5.01 -20.04
N LEU A 396 -15.20 -5.04 -19.61
CA LEU A 396 -14.33 -3.86 -19.60
C LEU A 396 -14.12 -3.30 -21.02
N TYR A 397 -13.93 -4.17 -22.02
CA TYR A 397 -13.84 -3.75 -23.44
C TYR A 397 -15.12 -3.15 -23.98
N LEU A 398 -16.25 -3.37 -23.33
CA LEU A 398 -17.54 -2.73 -23.64
C LEU A 398 -17.79 -1.47 -22.79
N GLY A 399 -16.85 -1.08 -21.91
CA GLY A 399 -17.03 0.01 -20.98
C GLY A 399 -18.06 -0.29 -19.86
N TRP A 400 -18.32 -1.57 -19.57
CA TRP A 400 -19.27 -2.01 -18.56
C TRP A 400 -18.58 -2.39 -17.27
N HIS A 401 -18.92 -1.70 -16.19
CA HIS A 401 -18.35 -1.88 -14.87
C HIS A 401 -19.42 -2.27 -13.85
N PRO A 402 -19.89 -3.53 -13.83
CA PRO A 402 -20.99 -3.95 -12.96
C PRO A 402 -20.66 -3.77 -11.48
N VAL A 403 -19.42 -4.03 -11.04
CA VAL A 403 -19.00 -3.81 -9.65
C VAL A 403 -19.01 -2.32 -9.31
N ARG A 404 -18.42 -1.48 -10.15
CA ARG A 404 -18.41 -0.02 -9.97
C ARG A 404 -19.84 0.56 -9.91
N SER A 405 -20.78 -0.01 -10.67
CA SER A 405 -22.17 0.41 -10.71
C SER A 405 -23.00 0.05 -9.47
N LEU A 406 -22.44 -0.67 -8.51
CA LEU A 406 -23.07 -0.93 -7.21
C LEU A 406 -23.05 0.30 -6.29
N PHE A 407 -22.17 1.25 -6.55
CA PHE A 407 -21.96 2.43 -5.72
C PHE A 407 -22.67 3.65 -6.30
N GLU A 408 -22.95 4.66 -5.47
CA GLU A 408 -23.59 5.92 -5.88
C GLU A 408 -22.72 6.67 -6.89
N ASP A 409 -21.47 6.96 -6.55
CA ASP A 409 -20.50 7.56 -7.47
C ASP A 409 -19.07 7.13 -7.12
N ALA A 410 -18.65 5.98 -7.63
CA ALA A 410 -17.28 5.48 -7.42
C ALA A 410 -16.20 6.42 -8.03
N GLY A 411 -16.56 7.24 -9.02
CA GLY A 411 -15.68 8.24 -9.62
C GLY A 411 -15.40 9.41 -8.68
N MET A 412 -16.35 9.76 -7.82
CA MET A 412 -16.23 10.78 -6.78
C MET A 412 -15.91 10.18 -5.40
N PHE A 413 -15.58 8.92 -5.35
CA PHE A 413 -15.31 8.16 -4.13
C PHE A 413 -16.52 8.05 -3.18
N ASP A 414 -17.73 8.24 -3.70
CA ASP A 414 -18.95 7.90 -2.95
C ASP A 414 -19.25 6.41 -3.14
N LEU A 415 -18.76 5.62 -2.21
CA LEU A 415 -18.91 4.17 -2.20
C LEU A 415 -20.14 3.72 -1.39
N SER A 416 -21.08 4.60 -1.14
CA SER A 416 -22.40 4.25 -0.62
C SER A 416 -23.12 3.33 -1.60
N TRP A 417 -23.87 2.36 -1.07
CA TRP A 417 -24.54 1.37 -1.89
C TRP A 417 -25.74 1.98 -2.63
N LYS A 418 -25.67 2.06 -3.95
CA LYS A 418 -26.76 2.46 -4.84
C LYS A 418 -27.75 1.33 -5.09
N LYS A 419 -27.26 0.10 -5.09
CA LYS A 419 -28.04 -1.11 -5.26
C LYS A 419 -27.77 -2.04 -4.09
N SER A 420 -28.70 -2.95 -3.80
CA SER A 420 -28.44 -4.00 -2.82
C SER A 420 -27.17 -4.74 -3.19
N PRO A 421 -26.13 -4.68 -2.34
CA PRO A 421 -24.88 -5.37 -2.63
C PRO A 421 -25.09 -6.88 -2.60
N PRO A 422 -24.30 -7.64 -3.34
CA PRO A 422 -24.32 -9.08 -3.23
C PRO A 422 -23.91 -9.50 -1.82
N LEU A 423 -24.56 -10.54 -1.28
CA LEU A 423 -24.29 -11.13 0.02
C LEU A 423 -23.59 -12.47 -0.18
N GLN A 424 -22.69 -12.78 0.73
CA GLN A 424 -22.05 -14.08 0.81
C GLN A 424 -22.91 -15.04 1.67
N ASP A 425 -23.05 -16.29 1.27
CA ASP A 425 -23.96 -17.24 1.95
C ASP A 425 -23.54 -17.57 3.39
N LYS A 426 -22.24 -17.60 3.65
CA LYS A 426 -21.65 -17.79 4.99
C LYS A 426 -20.30 -17.08 5.09
N SER A 427 -20.00 -16.51 6.25
CA SER A 427 -18.64 -16.17 6.65
C SER A 427 -18.22 -17.03 7.83
N GLU A 428 -17.12 -17.75 7.66
CA GLU A 428 -16.47 -18.47 8.77
C GLU A 428 -15.53 -17.53 9.58
N ALA A 429 -15.22 -16.38 9.02
CA ALA A 429 -14.26 -15.47 9.59
C ALA A 429 -14.95 -14.41 10.46
N ASN A 430 -14.69 -14.43 11.75
CA ASN A 430 -14.99 -13.32 12.65
C ASN A 430 -14.01 -12.16 12.41
N VAL A 431 -14.17 -11.49 11.26
CA VAL A 431 -13.27 -10.44 10.76
C VAL A 431 -14.02 -9.12 10.77
N ALA A 432 -13.44 -8.10 11.38
CA ALA A 432 -13.98 -6.74 11.29
C ALA A 432 -13.90 -6.22 9.84
N ASP A 433 -14.86 -5.39 9.46
CA ASP A 433 -14.80 -4.69 8.20
C ASP A 433 -13.78 -3.54 8.22
N LEU A 434 -13.60 -2.89 7.08
CA LEU A 434 -12.72 -1.73 6.91
C LEU A 434 -12.99 -0.63 7.97
N CYS A 435 -14.23 -0.45 8.39
CA CYS A 435 -14.68 0.58 9.32
C CYS A 435 -14.69 0.11 10.79
N ALA A 436 -14.02 -1.00 11.09
CA ALA A 436 -13.97 -1.66 12.39
C ALA A 436 -15.36 -2.13 12.91
N SER A 437 -16.33 -2.32 12.00
CA SER A 437 -17.63 -2.89 12.33
C SER A 437 -17.59 -4.42 12.26
N SER A 438 -18.34 -5.09 13.14
CA SER A 438 -18.51 -6.54 13.07
C SER A 438 -19.32 -6.91 11.83
N ARG A 439 -18.90 -7.94 11.11
CA ARG A 439 -19.65 -8.48 9.98
C ARG A 439 -20.83 -9.34 10.45
N PRO A 440 -21.99 -9.27 9.76
CA PRO A 440 -23.13 -10.16 10.04
C PRO A 440 -22.82 -11.61 9.60
N ALA A 441 -23.69 -12.55 9.96
CA ALA A 441 -23.55 -13.96 9.56
C ALA A 441 -23.58 -14.15 8.03
N THR A 442 -24.29 -13.28 7.30
CA THR A 442 -24.29 -13.20 5.84
C THR A 442 -23.69 -11.84 5.43
N PRO A 443 -22.36 -11.73 5.34
CA PRO A 443 -21.70 -10.47 5.08
C PRO A 443 -21.82 -10.05 3.62
N ARG A 444 -21.59 -8.77 3.37
CA ARG A 444 -21.41 -8.25 2.02
C ARG A 444 -20.04 -8.64 1.48
N PHE A 445 -19.97 -8.78 0.16
CA PHE A 445 -18.68 -8.84 -0.52
C PHE A 445 -17.95 -7.50 -0.39
N GLY A 446 -16.62 -7.57 -0.26
CA GLY A 446 -15.76 -6.40 -0.20
C GLY A 446 -15.43 -5.92 1.22
N ALA A 447 -14.77 -4.77 1.29
CA ALA A 447 -14.08 -4.30 2.48
C ALA A 447 -15.02 -3.79 3.59
N PHE A 448 -16.22 -3.36 3.29
CA PHE A 448 -17.12 -2.70 4.26
C PHE A 448 -18.58 -3.14 4.11
N GLU A 449 -19.27 -3.18 5.22
CA GLU A 449 -20.72 -3.41 5.27
C GLU A 449 -21.50 -2.14 4.92
N ASN A 450 -21.06 -0.99 5.45
CA ASN A 450 -21.65 0.31 5.22
C ASN A 450 -20.57 1.40 5.12
N PHE A 451 -20.37 1.96 3.92
CA PHE A 451 -19.33 2.98 3.70
C PHE A 451 -19.54 4.25 4.52
N GLN A 452 -20.78 4.64 4.79
CA GLN A 452 -21.08 5.81 5.64
C GLN A 452 -20.55 5.64 7.07
N ALA A 453 -20.45 4.39 7.55
CA ALA A 453 -19.85 4.12 8.85
C ALA A 453 -18.33 4.39 8.89
N CYS A 454 -17.68 4.43 7.72
CA CYS A 454 -16.27 4.78 7.57
C CYS A 454 -16.01 6.29 7.54
N LEU A 455 -17.04 7.12 7.46
CA LEU A 455 -16.88 8.56 7.32
C LEU A 455 -16.97 9.25 8.69
N GLY A 456 -16.06 10.15 8.99
CA GLY A 456 -16.14 11.06 10.15
C GLY A 456 -15.96 10.43 11.53
N LYS A 457 -15.42 9.21 11.65
CA LYS A 457 -15.23 8.53 12.94
C LYS A 457 -13.82 8.66 13.52
N ARG A 458 -13.16 9.82 13.36
CA ARG A 458 -11.90 10.08 14.11
C ARG A 458 -11.80 11.50 14.63
#